data_3055f4fd65fe0f03cfdbd46d1eb0a2d5
#
_entry.id   3055f4fd65fe0f03cfdbd46d1eb0a2d5
#
_cell.length_a   1.000
_cell.length_b   1.000
_cell.length_c   1.000
_cell.angle_alpha   90.00
_cell.angle_beta   90.00
_cell.angle_gamma   90.00
#
_symmetry.space_group_name_H-M   'P 1'
#
loop_
_entity.id
_entity.type
_entity.pdbx_description
1 polymer ?
#
loop_
_entity_poly.entity_id
_entity_poly.type
_entity_poly.pdbx_seq_one_letter_code
_entity_poly.pdbx_strand_id
1 'polypeptide(L)'
;MNIQIFGKSKCFDTKKAERYFKERRVKFQAVDLVKFGMSRGELQSVKNAVGLENLVDWDNPDAALLRYLAGEGDKLEKLFENPRLIRTPVVRNGRQATVGYCPDVWKAWKIGRAHV
;
A
#
# COMPACT_ATOMS: atom_id res chain seq x y z
N MET A 1 -3.53 -10.66 -13.82
CA MET A 1 -2.94 -9.53 -13.13
C MET A 1 -3.89 -9.03 -12.06
N ASN A 2 -3.43 -8.95 -10.85
CA ASN A 2 -4.29 -8.59 -9.72
C ASN A 2 -3.83 -7.28 -9.11
N ILE A 3 -4.68 -6.26 -9.23
CA ILE A 3 -4.44 -5.01 -8.54
C ILE A 3 -5.16 -5.07 -7.20
N GLN A 4 -4.44 -4.77 -6.14
CA GLN A 4 -4.99 -4.64 -4.80
C GLN A 4 -4.73 -3.23 -4.31
N ILE A 5 -5.75 -2.60 -3.76
CA ILE A 5 -5.63 -1.26 -3.19
C ILE A 5 -5.95 -1.37 -1.71
N PHE A 6 -4.93 -1.24 -0.88
CA PHE A 6 -5.07 -1.25 0.58
C PHE A 6 -5.21 0.20 1.02
N GLY A 7 -6.38 0.56 1.49
CA GLY A 7 -6.67 1.94 1.80
C GLY A 7 -7.35 2.15 3.12
N LYS A 8 -7.58 3.41 3.44
CA LYS A 8 -8.31 3.83 4.63
C LYS A 8 -9.52 4.65 4.19
N SER A 9 -10.61 4.51 4.91
CA SER A 9 -11.88 5.12 4.52
C SER A 9 -11.84 6.64 4.39
N LYS A 10 -10.99 7.30 5.17
CA LYS A 10 -10.89 8.76 5.14
C LYS A 10 -9.67 9.28 4.38
N CYS A 11 -9.03 8.42 3.62
CA CYS A 11 -7.84 8.81 2.87
C CYS A 11 -8.24 9.23 1.47
N PHE A 12 -8.03 10.50 1.13
CA PHE A 12 -8.36 11.01 -0.18
C PHE A 12 -7.56 10.33 -1.28
N ASP A 13 -6.30 10.05 -1.03
CA ASP A 13 -5.46 9.39 -2.02
C ASP A 13 -5.94 7.98 -2.31
N THR A 14 -6.53 7.30 -1.33
CA THR A 14 -7.16 6.00 -1.57
C THR A 14 -8.27 6.13 -2.58
N LYS A 15 -9.11 7.14 -2.41
CA LYS A 15 -10.23 7.37 -3.34
C LYS A 15 -9.74 7.74 -4.73
N LYS A 16 -8.68 8.53 -4.81
CA LYS A 16 -8.08 8.87 -6.10
C LYS A 16 -7.52 7.66 -6.81
N ALA A 17 -6.89 6.76 -6.07
CA ALA A 17 -6.36 5.53 -6.64
C ALA A 17 -7.47 4.65 -7.19
N GLU A 18 -8.53 4.47 -6.41
CA GLU A 18 -9.68 3.68 -6.84
C GLU A 18 -10.30 4.27 -8.11
N ARG A 19 -10.44 5.59 -8.14
CA ARG A 19 -10.99 6.26 -9.32
C ARG A 19 -10.11 6.05 -10.54
N TYR A 20 -8.80 6.15 -10.35
CA TYR A 20 -7.84 5.96 -11.45
C TYR A 20 -8.08 4.63 -12.16
N PHE A 21 -8.15 3.54 -11.41
CA PHE A 21 -8.33 2.23 -12.00
C PHE A 21 -9.74 2.02 -12.54
N LYS A 22 -10.76 2.55 -11.85
CA LYS A 22 -12.13 2.48 -12.33
C LYS A 22 -12.31 3.16 -13.67
N GLU A 23 -11.76 4.36 -13.83
CA GLU A 23 -11.91 5.12 -15.07
C GLU A 23 -11.23 4.42 -16.24
N ARG A 24 -10.21 3.63 -15.95
CA ARG A 24 -9.49 2.89 -16.97
C ARG A 24 -10.00 1.47 -17.13
N ARG A 25 -11.08 1.15 -16.44
CA ARG A 25 -11.74 -0.16 -16.51
C ARG A 25 -10.81 -1.30 -16.12
N VAL A 26 -9.91 -1.04 -15.19
CA VAL A 26 -9.01 -2.03 -14.63
C VAL A 26 -9.63 -2.55 -13.34
N LYS A 27 -9.84 -3.85 -13.26
CA LYS A 27 -10.40 -4.46 -12.05
C LYS A 27 -9.38 -4.44 -10.92
N PHE A 28 -9.87 -4.21 -9.72
CA PHE A 28 -9.01 -4.22 -8.53
C PHE A 28 -9.78 -4.72 -7.34
N GLN A 29 -9.04 -5.18 -6.35
CA GLN A 29 -9.61 -5.54 -5.06
C GLN A 29 -9.32 -4.40 -4.09
N ALA A 30 -10.38 -3.83 -3.51
CA ALA A 30 -10.24 -2.79 -2.50
C ALA A 30 -10.25 -3.44 -1.13
N VAL A 31 -9.24 -3.17 -0.32
CA VAL A 31 -9.10 -3.74 1.01
C VAL A 31 -9.06 -2.60 2.03
N ASP A 32 -9.92 -2.67 3.04
CA ASP A 32 -9.86 -1.74 4.16
C ASP A 32 -8.71 -2.17 5.05
N LEU A 33 -7.63 -1.42 4.99
CA LEU A 33 -6.39 -1.79 5.66
C LEU A 33 -6.53 -1.84 7.18
N VAL A 34 -7.29 -0.91 7.74
CA VAL A 34 -7.46 -0.86 9.19
C VAL A 34 -8.26 -2.07 9.69
N LYS A 35 -9.26 -2.48 8.91
CA LYS A 35 -10.13 -3.57 9.29
C LYS A 35 -9.52 -4.95 9.05
N PHE A 36 -8.85 -5.12 7.91
CA PHE A 36 -8.36 -6.44 7.49
C PHE A 36 -6.85 -6.59 7.54
N GLY A 37 -6.10 -5.48 7.53
CA GLY A 37 -4.64 -5.54 7.54
C GLY A 37 -4.08 -6.10 6.24
N MET A 38 -2.83 -6.50 6.32
CA MET A 38 -2.12 -7.21 5.27
C MET A 38 -1.57 -8.50 5.87
N SER A 39 -1.46 -9.53 5.04
CA SER A 39 -0.72 -10.72 5.47
C SER A 39 0.76 -10.39 5.60
N ARG A 40 1.51 -11.24 6.32
CA ARG A 40 2.95 -11.02 6.47
C ARG A 40 3.67 -11.04 5.13
N GLY A 41 3.25 -11.93 4.24
CA GLY A 41 3.85 -12.02 2.91
C GLY A 41 3.58 -10.79 2.07
N GLU A 42 2.35 -10.27 2.12
CA GLU A 42 2.00 -9.04 1.41
C GLU A 42 2.81 -7.86 1.92
N LEU A 43 2.89 -7.73 3.24
CA LEU A 43 3.61 -6.63 3.85
C LEU A 43 5.10 -6.69 3.52
N GLN A 44 5.69 -7.88 3.58
CA GLN A 44 7.09 -8.07 3.22
C GLN A 44 7.33 -7.71 1.75
N SER A 45 6.42 -8.12 0.86
CA SER A 45 6.52 -7.83 -0.55
C SER A 45 6.47 -6.32 -0.82
N VAL A 46 5.56 -5.63 -0.15
CA VAL A 46 5.44 -4.18 -0.29
C VAL A 46 6.68 -3.48 0.26
N LYS A 47 7.17 -3.93 1.41
CA LYS A 47 8.39 -3.37 2.00
C LYS A 47 9.58 -3.52 1.05
N ASN A 48 9.68 -4.67 0.38
CA ASN A 48 10.77 -4.90 -0.57
C ASN A 48 10.67 -3.97 -1.78
N ALA A 49 9.45 -3.62 -2.18
CA ALA A 49 9.23 -2.77 -3.35
C ALA A 49 9.44 -1.29 -3.06
N VAL A 50 8.97 -0.81 -1.90
CA VAL A 50 8.96 0.64 -1.63
C VAL A 50 9.89 1.08 -0.52
N GLY A 51 10.39 0.14 0.28
CA GLY A 51 11.21 0.46 1.43
C GLY A 51 10.38 0.78 2.66
N LEU A 52 10.95 0.47 3.82
CA LEU A 52 10.24 0.63 5.09
C LEU A 52 9.90 2.09 5.40
N GLU A 53 10.84 2.98 5.11
CA GLU A 53 10.65 4.40 5.42
C GLU A 53 9.43 4.98 4.68
N ASN A 54 9.22 4.57 3.43
CA ASN A 54 8.10 5.05 2.65
C ASN A 54 6.78 4.40 3.03
N LEU A 55 6.85 3.28 3.71
CA LEU A 55 5.67 2.49 4.07
C LEU A 55 5.00 2.99 5.34
N VAL A 56 5.73 3.70 6.18
CA VAL A 56 5.22 4.17 7.47
C VAL A 56 4.53 5.51 7.32
N ASP A 57 3.37 5.63 7.95
CA ASP A 57 2.65 6.90 8.02
C ASP A 57 3.23 7.72 9.18
N TRP A 58 4.26 8.50 8.87
CA TRP A 58 4.96 9.30 9.88
C TRP A 58 4.10 10.46 10.40
N ASP A 59 2.99 10.77 9.73
CA ASP A 59 2.06 11.79 10.21
C ASP A 59 1.25 11.28 11.40
N ASN A 60 1.17 9.97 11.59
CA ASN A 60 0.51 9.39 12.74
C ASN A 60 1.45 9.49 13.94
N PRO A 61 1.03 10.14 15.06
CA PRO A 61 1.91 10.30 16.21
C PRO A 61 2.44 8.99 16.77
N ASP A 62 1.66 7.91 16.66
CA ASP A 62 2.08 6.62 17.19
C ASP A 62 3.23 6.02 16.39
N ALA A 63 3.43 6.46 15.16
CA ALA A 63 4.53 5.97 14.34
C ALA A 63 5.90 6.41 14.87
N ALA A 64 5.95 7.48 15.66
CA ALA A 64 7.22 7.97 16.22
C ALA A 64 7.95 6.89 17.02
N LEU A 65 7.20 6.01 17.67
CA LEU A 65 7.80 4.95 18.49
C LEU A 65 8.62 3.95 17.65
N LEU A 66 8.30 3.85 16.36
CA LEU A 66 9.03 2.93 15.49
C LEU A 66 10.52 3.30 15.37
N ARG A 67 10.83 4.58 15.53
CA ARG A 67 12.22 5.03 15.40
C ARG A 67 13.12 4.48 16.50
N TYR A 68 12.53 4.02 17.60
CA TYR A 68 13.28 3.49 18.73
C TYR A 68 13.49 1.98 18.63
N LEU A 69 12.91 1.33 17.65
CA LEU A 69 13.08 -0.10 17.44
C LEU A 69 14.40 -0.35 16.71
N ALA A 70 15.10 -1.42 17.13
CA ALA A 70 16.47 -1.66 16.69
C ALA A 70 16.57 -2.08 15.23
N GLY A 71 15.67 -2.92 14.75
CA GLY A 71 15.80 -3.50 13.43
C GLY A 71 14.56 -3.33 12.57
N GLU A 72 14.75 -3.50 11.26
CA GLU A 72 13.64 -3.43 10.32
C GLU A 72 12.59 -4.50 10.60
N GLY A 73 13.03 -5.68 11.02
CA GLY A 73 12.10 -6.76 11.34
C GLY A 73 11.14 -6.38 12.45
N ASP A 74 11.64 -5.72 13.48
CA ASP A 74 10.79 -5.28 14.59
C ASP A 74 9.82 -4.20 14.15
N LYS A 75 10.28 -3.27 13.31
CA LYS A 75 9.43 -2.22 12.79
C LYS A 75 8.34 -2.80 11.90
N LEU A 76 8.70 -3.75 11.04
CA LEU A 76 7.75 -4.40 10.16
C LEU A 76 6.69 -5.17 10.95
N GLU A 77 7.11 -5.82 12.04
CA GLU A 77 6.18 -6.53 12.90
C GLU A 77 5.16 -5.57 13.53
N LYS A 78 5.62 -4.37 13.93
CA LYS A 78 4.72 -3.37 14.47
C LYS A 78 3.73 -2.88 13.44
N LEU A 79 4.14 -2.74 12.20
CA LEU A 79 3.22 -2.37 11.12
C LEU A 79 2.20 -3.48 10.88
N PHE A 80 2.63 -4.74 10.97
CA PHE A 80 1.74 -5.87 10.82
C PHE A 80 0.67 -5.86 11.91
N GLU A 81 1.08 -5.61 13.15
CA GLU A 81 0.17 -5.58 14.30
C GLU A 81 -0.74 -4.35 14.31
N ASN A 82 -0.26 -3.25 13.71
CA ASN A 82 -0.98 -1.96 13.75
C ASN A 82 -1.07 -1.37 12.35
N PRO A 83 -1.98 -1.89 11.52
CA PRO A 83 -2.06 -1.43 10.12
C PRO A 83 -2.32 0.07 9.96
N ARG A 84 -2.85 0.73 10.99
CA ARG A 84 -3.06 2.18 10.93
C ARG A 84 -1.77 2.95 10.75
N LEU A 85 -0.64 2.33 11.08
CA LEU A 85 0.68 2.98 10.93
C LEU A 85 1.21 2.88 9.51
N ILE A 86 0.52 2.17 8.64
CA ILE A 86 0.92 2.02 7.24
C ILE A 86 0.33 3.17 6.43
N ARG A 87 1.18 3.79 5.62
CA ARG A 87 0.77 4.87 4.74
C ARG A 87 -0.13 4.33 3.63
N THR A 88 -1.20 5.06 3.30
CA THR A 88 -2.16 4.62 2.28
C THR A 88 -2.28 5.62 1.14
N PRO A 89 -2.76 5.17 -0.01
CA PRO A 89 -3.03 3.77 -0.34
C PRO A 89 -1.76 3.00 -0.66
N VAL A 90 -1.77 1.72 -0.36
CA VAL A 90 -0.76 0.80 -0.88
C VAL A 90 -1.39 0.10 -2.07
N VAL A 91 -0.81 0.26 -3.25
CA VAL A 91 -1.32 -0.36 -4.47
C VAL A 91 -0.34 -1.44 -4.90
N ARG A 92 -0.81 -2.67 -4.95
CA ARG A 92 0.01 -3.83 -5.32
C ARG A 92 -0.37 -4.36 -6.69
N ASN A 93 0.65 -4.75 -7.44
CA ASN A 93 0.50 -5.49 -8.69
C ASN A 93 1.57 -6.58 -8.67
N GLY A 94 1.23 -7.73 -8.09
CA GLY A 94 2.22 -8.78 -7.89
C GLY A 94 3.34 -8.33 -6.98
N ARG A 95 4.56 -8.31 -7.48
CA ARG A 95 5.73 -7.87 -6.71
C ARG A 95 5.90 -6.35 -6.74
N GLN A 96 5.21 -5.68 -7.64
CA GLN A 96 5.29 -4.23 -7.74
C GLN A 96 4.32 -3.62 -6.76
N ALA A 97 4.72 -2.49 -6.19
CA ALA A 97 3.85 -1.79 -5.26
C ALA A 97 4.20 -0.32 -5.23
N THR A 98 3.21 0.50 -4.87
CA THR A 98 3.41 1.92 -4.64
C THR A 98 2.71 2.31 -3.35
N VAL A 99 3.11 3.45 -2.80
CA VAL A 99 2.46 4.05 -1.65
C VAL A 99 2.07 5.46 -2.04
N GLY A 100 0.83 5.83 -1.76
CA GLY A 100 0.29 7.12 -2.15
C GLY A 100 -0.31 7.10 -3.55
N TYR A 101 -0.61 8.27 -4.06
CA TYR A 101 -1.19 8.42 -5.39
C TYR A 101 -0.08 8.51 -6.42
N CYS A 102 0.11 7.45 -7.20
CA CYS A 102 1.24 7.31 -8.12
C CYS A 102 0.79 6.93 -9.53
N PRO A 103 0.00 7.77 -10.20
CA PRO A 103 -0.56 7.42 -11.51
C PRO A 103 0.51 7.18 -12.57
N ASP A 104 1.65 7.89 -12.49
CA ASP A 104 2.71 7.72 -13.47
C ASP A 104 3.33 6.33 -13.40
N VAL A 105 3.49 5.80 -12.19
CA VAL A 105 4.01 4.45 -12.01
C VAL A 105 2.99 3.43 -12.50
N TRP A 106 1.72 3.62 -12.14
CA TRP A 106 0.66 2.68 -12.54
C TRP A 106 0.51 2.64 -14.05
N LYS A 107 0.66 3.78 -14.69
CA LYS A 107 0.60 3.84 -16.15
C LYS A 107 1.69 2.97 -16.78
N ALA A 108 2.86 2.96 -16.19
CA ALA A 108 3.98 2.17 -16.68
C ALA A 108 3.81 0.67 -16.48
N TRP A 109 2.91 0.25 -15.59
CA TRP A 109 2.65 -1.15 -15.34
C TRP A 109 1.96 -1.86 -16.49
N LYS A 110 1.37 -1.13 -17.41
CA LYS A 110 0.67 -1.69 -18.58
C LYS A 110 -0.44 -2.64 -18.21
N ILE A 111 -1.17 -2.30 -17.17
CA ILE A 111 -2.23 -3.12 -16.63
C ILE A 111 -3.43 -3.13 -17.57
N GLY A 112 -4.09 -4.27 -17.65
CA GLY A 112 -5.36 -4.40 -18.34
C GLY A 112 -5.26 -4.52 -19.85
N ARG A 113 -4.09 -4.52 -20.40
CA ARG A 113 -3.94 -4.66 -21.80
C ARG A 113 -3.84 -6.00 -22.27
N ALA A 114 -3.41 -6.74 -21.60
CA ALA A 114 -3.35 -8.08 -22.05
C ALA A 114 -3.11 -8.17 -23.53
N HIS A 115 -3.28 -7.69 -23.78
CA HIS A 115 -3.46 -7.78 -24.73
C HIS A 115 -3.94 -7.68 -25.43
N VAL A 116 -3.98 -7.70 -25.04
CA VAL A 116 -4.67 -7.47 -25.91
C VAL A 116 -4.13 -7.56 -26.66
#